data_763d7d1c12b7b1097fc7d37ff4bba4a8
#
_entry.id   763d7d1c12b7b1097fc7d37ff4bba4a8
#
_cell.length_a   1.000
_cell.length_b   1.000
_cell.length_c   1.000
_cell.angle_alpha   90.00
_cell.angle_beta   90.00
_cell.angle_gamma   90.00
#
_symmetry.space_group_name_H-M   'P 1'
#
loop_
_entity.id
_entity.type
_entity.pdbx_description
1 polymer ?
#
loop_
_entity_poly.entity_id
_entity_poly.type
_entity_poly.pdbx_seq_one_letter_code
_entity_poly.pdbx_strand_id
1 'polypeptide(L)'
;MSHPNPRPRRIRALCAAIGLLAIAGCNVVPPAQEDATRYFVLSGAELPALAAVQAPTGTLRIGVKTVRLESYLNRKEMVVRTGANEVRFEDYRRWADPLDAAVTRIVRSRLLAAPPVAQVFAEPFPFDQARDFDVSIDIVRFEGALGADGKYSASLAAVVEVSTTGAGSRIVSRKLFEAPAQAWDGEDFNRLAQLLRADVDLLAQEVASDIPEKP
;
A
#
# COMPACT_ATOMS: atom_id res chain seq x y z
N MET A 1 58.39 -57.07 40.89
CA MET A 1 58.27 -56.71 39.49
C MET A 1 57.03 -55.83 39.33
N SER A 2 57.23 -54.53 39.29
CA SER A 2 56.11 -53.54 39.22
C SER A 2 56.07 -52.91 37.82
N HIS A 3 54.95 -53.13 37.10
CA HIS A 3 54.72 -52.49 35.80
C HIS A 3 54.26 -51.03 35.99
N PRO A 4 54.87 -50.06 35.30
CA PRO A 4 54.37 -48.69 35.32
C PRO A 4 53.17 -48.56 34.40
N ASN A 5 52.08 -47.96 34.88
CA ASN A 5 50.84 -47.69 34.15
C ASN A 5 50.92 -46.32 33.39
N PRO A 6 50.92 -46.28 32.06
CA PRO A 6 51.14 -45.04 31.29
C PRO A 6 49.87 -44.28 30.94
N ARG A 7 48.75 -44.39 31.67
CA ARG A 7 47.43 -43.89 31.24
C ARG A 7 47.10 -42.41 31.50
N PRO A 8 47.68 -41.62 32.41
CA PRO A 8 47.17 -40.29 32.69
C PRO A 8 47.57 -39.19 31.68
N ARG A 9 48.70 -39.37 30.96
CA ARG A 9 49.17 -38.33 30.00
C ARG A 9 48.35 -38.24 28.74
N ARG A 10 47.84 -39.33 28.18
CA ARG A 10 47.04 -39.36 26.95
C ARG A 10 45.63 -38.79 27.15
N ILE A 11 45.05 -39.01 28.33
CA ILE A 11 43.71 -38.44 28.63
C ILE A 11 43.81 -36.91 28.78
N ARG A 12 44.86 -36.38 29.42
CA ARG A 12 45.07 -34.92 29.54
C ARG A 12 45.32 -34.25 28.19
N ALA A 13 46.03 -34.89 27.27
CA ALA A 13 46.24 -34.39 25.93
C ALA A 13 44.94 -34.39 25.09
N LEU A 14 44.10 -35.41 25.27
CA LEU A 14 42.78 -35.49 24.57
C LEU A 14 41.81 -34.44 25.09
N CYS A 15 41.72 -34.20 26.38
CA CYS A 15 40.89 -33.13 26.93
C CYS A 15 41.34 -31.72 26.54
N ALA A 16 42.67 -31.49 26.43
CA ALA A 16 43.22 -30.23 25.95
C ALA A 16 42.89 -29.98 24.46
N ALA A 17 42.95 -31.01 23.60
CA ALA A 17 42.62 -30.92 22.21
C ALA A 17 41.10 -30.65 21.96
N ILE A 18 40.24 -31.27 22.76
CA ILE A 18 38.77 -31.03 22.67
C ILE A 18 38.42 -29.61 23.16
N GLY A 19 39.12 -29.12 24.19
CA GLY A 19 38.95 -27.74 24.70
C GLY A 19 39.37 -26.67 23.68
N LEU A 20 40.42 -26.90 22.88
CA LEU A 20 40.86 -25.98 21.84
C LEU A 20 39.90 -25.97 20.62
N LEU A 21 39.28 -27.09 20.26
CA LEU A 21 38.28 -27.14 19.20
C LEU A 21 36.98 -26.39 19.57
N ALA A 22 36.60 -26.34 20.84
CA ALA A 22 35.41 -25.65 21.31
C ALA A 22 35.51 -24.12 21.21
N ILE A 23 36.74 -23.57 21.27
CA ILE A 23 37.00 -22.12 21.18
C ILE A 23 37.04 -21.65 19.72
N ALA A 24 37.36 -22.50 18.76
CA ALA A 24 37.36 -22.17 17.35
C ALA A 24 35.95 -22.11 16.71
N GLY A 25 34.91 -22.61 17.40
CA GLY A 25 33.52 -22.65 16.91
C GLY A 25 32.73 -21.35 17.05
N CYS A 26 33.24 -20.35 17.78
CA CYS A 26 32.47 -19.13 18.07
C CYS A 26 32.44 -18.05 16.96
N ASN A 27 33.12 -18.28 15.81
CA ASN A 27 33.21 -17.29 14.75
C ASN A 27 32.41 -17.65 13.48
N VAL A 28 31.44 -18.58 13.59
CA VAL A 28 30.60 -19.00 12.44
C VAL A 28 29.23 -18.30 12.42
N VAL A 29 29.04 -17.24 13.21
CA VAL A 29 27.84 -16.41 13.04
C VAL A 29 28.12 -15.45 11.88
N PRO A 30 27.47 -15.62 10.72
CA PRO A 30 27.64 -14.66 9.64
C PRO A 30 27.25 -13.27 10.16
N PRO A 31 27.92 -12.20 9.71
CA PRO A 31 27.53 -10.85 10.07
C PRO A 31 26.04 -10.64 9.73
N ALA A 32 25.35 -9.92 10.59
CA ALA A 32 23.94 -9.59 10.35
C ALA A 32 23.83 -8.97 8.96
N GLN A 33 23.05 -9.61 8.07
CA GLN A 33 22.83 -9.09 6.75
C GLN A 33 21.99 -7.82 6.87
N GLU A 34 22.44 -6.73 6.24
CA GLU A 34 21.67 -5.48 6.21
C GLU A 34 20.28 -5.75 5.62
N ASP A 35 19.25 -5.23 6.29
CA ASP A 35 17.89 -5.32 5.80
C ASP A 35 17.75 -4.46 4.54
N ALA A 36 17.64 -5.10 3.38
CA ALA A 36 17.49 -4.44 2.09
C ALA A 36 16.06 -3.91 1.83
N THR A 37 15.17 -4.02 2.82
CA THR A 37 13.77 -3.59 2.68
C THR A 37 13.69 -2.08 2.50
N ARG A 38 12.99 -1.66 1.46
CA ARG A 38 12.68 -0.25 1.17
C ARG A 38 11.18 -0.02 1.32
N TYR A 39 10.85 1.09 1.97
CA TYR A 39 9.47 1.48 2.21
C TYR A 39 9.10 2.67 1.32
N PHE A 40 7.89 2.62 0.77
CA PHE A 40 7.35 3.61 -0.15
C PHE A 40 6.07 4.20 0.43
N VAL A 41 5.90 5.51 0.28
CA VAL A 41 4.68 6.23 0.68
C VAL A 41 3.91 6.67 -0.55
N LEU A 42 2.61 6.44 -0.56
CA LEU A 42 1.77 6.85 -1.69
C LEU A 42 1.58 8.38 -1.74
N SER A 43 1.63 9.06 -0.58
CA SER A 43 1.43 10.50 -0.50
C SER A 43 2.55 11.35 -1.13
N GLY A 44 3.71 10.73 -1.43
CA GLY A 44 4.87 11.46 -1.94
C GLY A 44 5.50 12.42 -0.90
N ALA A 45 6.50 13.19 -1.36
CA ALA A 45 7.19 14.18 -0.53
C ALA A 45 6.46 15.53 -0.47
N GLU A 46 5.49 15.77 -1.33
CA GLU A 46 4.71 16.99 -1.30
C GLU A 46 3.84 17.01 -0.05
N LEU A 47 4.22 17.87 0.87
CA LEU A 47 3.26 18.27 1.92
C LEU A 47 2.05 18.82 1.17
N PRO A 48 0.81 18.36 1.47
CA PRO A 48 -0.36 19.07 1.00
C PRO A 48 -0.08 20.52 1.39
N ALA A 49 0.03 21.40 0.38
CA ALA A 49 0.15 22.79 0.68
C ALA A 49 -0.96 23.06 1.69
N LEU A 50 -0.60 23.53 2.86
CA LEU A 50 -1.52 24.21 3.77
C LEU A 50 -1.94 25.51 3.05
N ALA A 51 -2.11 25.39 1.72
CA ALA A 51 -2.69 26.37 0.86
C ALA A 51 -4.03 26.64 1.49
N ALA A 52 -4.01 27.73 2.24
CA ALA A 52 -5.17 28.39 2.79
C ALA A 52 -6.35 27.44 2.86
N VAL A 53 -6.68 26.96 4.05
CA VAL A 53 -8.00 26.39 4.31
C VAL A 53 -8.97 27.52 3.94
N GLN A 54 -9.19 27.70 2.66
CA GLN A 54 -10.27 28.54 2.16
C GLN A 54 -11.51 27.89 2.76
N ALA A 55 -12.27 28.66 3.45
CA ALA A 55 -13.55 28.19 3.98
C ALA A 55 -14.28 27.51 2.82
N PRO A 56 -14.70 26.24 2.93
CA PRO A 56 -15.33 25.53 1.84
C PRO A 56 -16.51 26.36 1.36
N THR A 57 -16.53 26.65 0.07
CA THR A 57 -17.63 27.44 -0.54
C THR A 57 -18.80 26.57 -0.96
N GLY A 58 -18.64 25.23 -0.89
CA GLY A 58 -19.65 24.26 -1.25
C GLY A 58 -20.75 24.07 -0.20
N THR A 59 -21.74 23.27 -0.55
CA THR A 59 -22.86 22.90 0.33
C THR A 59 -22.93 21.40 0.58
N LEU A 60 -22.30 20.58 -0.26
CA LEU A 60 -22.40 19.13 -0.19
C LEU A 60 -21.54 18.53 0.91
N ARG A 61 -22.09 17.53 1.59
CA ARG A 61 -21.45 16.73 2.61
C ARG A 61 -21.28 15.30 2.11
N ILE A 62 -20.06 14.86 1.96
CA ILE A 62 -19.73 13.58 1.35
C ILE A 62 -19.15 12.62 2.39
N GLY A 63 -19.69 11.41 2.44
CA GLY A 63 -19.10 10.30 3.18
C GLY A 63 -18.18 9.49 2.27
N VAL A 64 -16.95 9.22 2.67
CA VAL A 64 -16.08 8.26 2.00
C VAL A 64 -15.97 7.03 2.87
N LYS A 65 -16.53 5.92 2.40
CA LYS A 65 -16.41 4.62 3.07
C LYS A 65 -14.96 4.14 3.04
N THR A 66 -14.61 3.23 3.92
CA THR A 66 -13.31 2.59 3.90
C THR A 66 -13.07 1.94 2.53
N VAL A 67 -11.96 2.31 1.88
CA VAL A 67 -11.59 1.74 0.59
C VAL A 67 -11.35 0.24 0.76
N ARG A 68 -11.99 -0.57 -0.06
CA ARG A 68 -11.77 -2.01 -0.08
C ARG A 68 -10.72 -2.36 -1.10
N LEU A 69 -9.91 -3.35 -0.77
CA LEU A 69 -8.86 -3.89 -1.64
C LEU A 69 -9.15 -5.35 -1.94
N GLU A 70 -8.86 -5.79 -3.16
CA GLU A 70 -8.78 -7.23 -3.43
C GLU A 70 -7.80 -7.89 -2.46
N SER A 71 -8.10 -9.12 -2.04
CA SER A 71 -7.38 -9.80 -0.97
C SER A 71 -5.86 -9.88 -1.20
N TYR A 72 -5.42 -10.04 -2.45
CA TYR A 72 -4.01 -10.11 -2.78
C TYR A 72 -3.29 -8.76 -2.69
N LEU A 73 -4.03 -7.63 -2.70
CA LEU A 73 -3.52 -6.26 -2.51
C LEU A 73 -3.47 -5.84 -1.03
N ASN A 74 -4.21 -6.54 -0.15
CA ASN A 74 -4.28 -6.20 1.28
C ASN A 74 -3.04 -6.71 2.02
N ARG A 75 -1.88 -6.14 1.67
CA ARG A 75 -0.56 -6.48 2.21
C ARG A 75 0.41 -5.31 2.11
N LYS A 76 1.55 -5.44 2.74
CA LYS A 76 2.60 -4.40 2.68
C LYS A 76 3.45 -4.49 1.42
N GLU A 77 3.64 -5.69 0.87
CA GLU A 77 4.47 -5.90 -0.31
C GLU A 77 3.85 -5.22 -1.54
N MET A 78 4.68 -4.54 -2.32
CA MET A 78 4.26 -4.06 -3.63
C MET A 78 4.06 -5.26 -4.57
N VAL A 79 3.11 -5.13 -5.48
CA VAL A 79 2.68 -6.22 -6.37
C VAL A 79 3.08 -5.93 -7.79
N VAL A 80 3.55 -6.94 -8.49
CA VAL A 80 3.81 -6.90 -9.95
C VAL A 80 3.09 -8.07 -10.60
N ARG A 81 2.18 -7.78 -11.52
CA ARG A 81 1.53 -8.79 -12.36
C ARG A 81 2.48 -9.21 -13.46
N THR A 82 2.77 -10.50 -13.52
CA THR A 82 3.70 -11.11 -14.48
C THR A 82 3.00 -11.92 -15.58
N GLY A 83 1.69 -12.12 -15.42
CA GLY A 83 0.87 -12.85 -16.40
C GLY A 83 -0.62 -12.62 -16.13
N ALA A 84 -1.48 -13.18 -16.97
CA ALA A 84 -2.94 -13.03 -16.85
C ALA A 84 -3.46 -13.43 -15.45
N ASN A 85 -2.93 -14.50 -14.90
CA ASN A 85 -3.35 -15.08 -13.60
C ASN A 85 -2.18 -15.19 -12.62
N GLU A 86 -1.06 -14.47 -12.86
CA GLU A 86 0.15 -14.56 -12.06
C GLU A 86 0.53 -13.19 -11.53
N VAL A 87 0.84 -13.12 -10.23
CA VAL A 87 1.40 -11.95 -9.57
C VAL A 87 2.63 -12.34 -8.76
N ARG A 88 3.60 -11.42 -8.71
CA ARG A 88 4.77 -11.52 -7.86
C ARG A 88 4.69 -10.48 -6.77
N PHE A 89 5.00 -10.89 -5.55
CA PHE A 89 5.10 -10.01 -4.39
C PHE A 89 6.56 -9.62 -4.19
N GLU A 90 6.80 -8.34 -3.97
CA GLU A 90 8.15 -7.80 -3.85
C GLU A 90 8.58 -7.77 -2.39
N ASP A 91 9.30 -8.79 -1.93
CA ASP A 91 9.66 -9.00 -0.52
C ASP A 91 10.35 -7.79 0.13
N TYR A 92 11.18 -7.08 -0.63
CA TYR A 92 11.97 -5.94 -0.17
C TYR A 92 11.43 -4.58 -0.62
N ARG A 93 10.21 -4.52 -1.18
CA ARG A 93 9.55 -3.31 -1.64
C ARG A 93 8.18 -3.23 -1.02
N ARG A 94 8.01 -2.35 -0.03
CA ARG A 94 6.82 -2.36 0.82
C ARG A 94 6.18 -0.97 0.93
N TRP A 95 4.87 -0.95 1.00
CA TRP A 95 4.14 0.25 1.41
C TRP A 95 4.42 0.55 2.88
N ALA A 96 4.72 1.82 3.19
CA ALA A 96 4.95 2.27 4.57
C ALA A 96 3.64 2.35 5.36
N ASP A 97 2.55 2.73 4.68
CA ASP A 97 1.19 2.83 5.24
C ASP A 97 0.31 1.70 4.69
N PRO A 98 -0.77 1.31 5.38
CA PRO A 98 -1.85 0.53 4.79
C PRO A 98 -2.40 1.22 3.55
N LEU A 99 -2.51 0.48 2.45
CA LEU A 99 -2.83 1.06 1.13
C LEU A 99 -4.24 1.66 1.09
N ASP A 100 -5.22 1.00 1.71
CA ASP A 100 -6.61 1.47 1.86
C ASP A 100 -6.67 2.83 2.57
N ALA A 101 -5.93 2.98 3.67
CA ALA A 101 -5.86 4.23 4.42
C ALA A 101 -5.17 5.35 3.61
N ALA A 102 -4.10 5.01 2.88
CA ALA A 102 -3.38 5.95 2.04
C ALA A 102 -4.26 6.47 0.89
N VAL A 103 -4.96 5.58 0.17
CA VAL A 103 -5.89 5.95 -0.89
C VAL A 103 -7.06 6.77 -0.36
N THR A 104 -7.69 6.33 0.76
CA THR A 104 -8.79 7.08 1.40
C THR A 104 -8.37 8.51 1.71
N ARG A 105 -7.18 8.72 2.24
CA ARG A 105 -6.64 10.05 2.58
C ARG A 105 -6.51 10.95 1.35
N ILE A 106 -6.02 10.40 0.24
CA ILE A 106 -5.85 11.14 -1.02
C ILE A 106 -7.22 11.53 -1.60
N VAL A 107 -8.12 10.55 -1.72
CA VAL A 107 -9.47 10.79 -2.26
C VAL A 107 -10.20 11.85 -1.44
N ARG A 108 -10.18 11.75 -0.12
CA ARG A 108 -10.80 12.77 0.76
C ARG A 108 -10.22 14.16 0.53
N SER A 109 -8.91 14.28 0.44
CA SER A 109 -8.25 15.58 0.20
C SER A 109 -8.67 16.18 -1.13
N ARG A 110 -8.80 15.38 -2.18
CA ARG A 110 -9.22 15.83 -3.50
C ARG A 110 -10.70 16.21 -3.54
N LEU A 111 -11.56 15.40 -2.92
CA LEU A 111 -13.00 15.72 -2.81
C LEU A 111 -13.23 17.01 -2.04
N LEU A 112 -12.49 17.24 -0.95
CA LEU A 112 -12.61 18.49 -0.17
C LEU A 112 -12.19 19.72 -0.97
N ALA A 113 -11.28 19.58 -1.94
CA ALA A 113 -10.85 20.66 -2.82
C ALA A 113 -11.79 20.88 -4.01
N ALA A 114 -12.75 19.98 -4.25
CA ALA A 114 -13.68 20.08 -5.39
C ALA A 114 -14.89 20.95 -5.04
N PRO A 115 -15.22 21.99 -5.83
CA PRO A 115 -16.53 22.61 -5.74
C PRO A 115 -17.58 21.58 -6.20
N PRO A 116 -18.70 21.37 -5.58
CA PRO A 116 -19.38 22.11 -4.52
C PRO A 116 -19.28 21.48 -3.11
N VAL A 117 -18.19 20.78 -2.80
CA VAL A 117 -18.06 20.03 -1.54
C VAL A 117 -17.73 20.96 -0.37
N ALA A 118 -18.55 20.89 0.70
CA ALA A 118 -18.33 21.62 1.95
C ALA A 118 -17.55 20.79 2.98
N GLN A 119 -17.86 19.49 3.06
CA GLN A 119 -17.27 18.61 4.07
C GLN A 119 -17.09 17.19 3.51
N VAL A 120 -16.05 16.51 3.97
CA VAL A 120 -15.80 15.10 3.65
C VAL A 120 -15.55 14.33 4.94
N PHE A 121 -16.38 13.33 5.19
CA PHE A 121 -16.29 12.44 6.34
C PHE A 121 -15.64 11.11 5.91
N ALA A 122 -14.86 10.51 6.80
CA ALA A 122 -14.41 9.13 6.65
C ALA A 122 -15.20 8.22 7.58
N GLU A 123 -15.37 6.99 7.17
CA GLU A 123 -15.89 5.93 8.03
C GLU A 123 -14.90 5.61 9.17
N PRO A 124 -15.39 5.37 10.44
CA PRO A 124 -16.79 5.38 10.85
C PRO A 124 -17.40 6.77 10.87
N PHE A 125 -18.58 6.90 10.26
CA PHE A 125 -19.24 8.20 10.14
C PHE A 125 -19.79 8.70 11.47
N PRO A 126 -19.68 10.01 11.78
CA PRO A 126 -20.37 10.61 12.90
C PRO A 126 -21.90 10.45 12.74
N PHE A 127 -22.58 9.95 13.78
CA PHE A 127 -24.02 9.67 13.72
C PHE A 127 -24.89 10.94 13.71
N ASP A 128 -24.33 12.05 14.20
CA ASP A 128 -24.99 13.36 14.31
C ASP A 128 -24.75 14.26 13.08
N GLN A 129 -23.98 13.80 12.11
CA GLN A 129 -23.64 14.55 10.90
C GLN A 129 -24.38 13.97 9.68
N ALA A 130 -25.34 14.77 9.16
CA ALA A 130 -26.00 14.42 7.91
C ALA A 130 -25.00 14.47 6.74
N ARG A 131 -25.17 13.56 5.79
CA ARG A 131 -24.41 13.50 4.53
C ARG A 131 -25.40 13.45 3.39
N ASP A 132 -25.01 13.99 2.24
CA ASP A 132 -25.81 14.00 1.03
C ASP A 132 -25.53 12.73 0.18
N PHE A 133 -24.25 12.40 0.07
CA PHE A 133 -23.80 11.23 -0.70
C PHE A 133 -22.75 10.43 0.09
N ASP A 134 -22.76 9.12 -0.16
CA ASP A 134 -21.69 8.21 0.26
C ASP A 134 -20.97 7.66 -0.98
N VAL A 135 -19.64 7.66 -0.92
CA VAL A 135 -18.74 7.11 -1.94
C VAL A 135 -18.14 5.83 -1.42
N SER A 136 -18.24 4.74 -2.19
CA SER A 136 -17.47 3.52 -1.96
C SER A 136 -16.53 3.24 -3.12
N ILE A 137 -15.34 2.74 -2.81
CA ILE A 137 -14.29 2.44 -3.77
C ILE A 137 -13.75 1.05 -3.47
N ASP A 138 -13.83 0.17 -4.48
CA ASP A 138 -13.31 -1.18 -4.44
C ASP A 138 -12.16 -1.28 -5.43
N ILE A 139 -10.92 -1.30 -4.94
CA ILE A 139 -9.73 -1.41 -5.78
C ILE A 139 -9.53 -2.86 -6.19
N VAL A 140 -9.60 -3.13 -7.50
CA VAL A 140 -9.42 -4.45 -8.10
C VAL A 140 -8.01 -4.65 -8.68
N ARG A 141 -7.28 -3.56 -8.99
CA ARG A 141 -5.87 -3.57 -9.39
C ARG A 141 -5.15 -2.36 -8.82
N PHE A 142 -3.94 -2.58 -8.33
CA PHE A 142 -3.04 -1.54 -7.84
C PHE A 142 -1.60 -2.08 -7.84
N GLU A 143 -0.99 -2.11 -9.01
CA GLU A 143 0.20 -2.92 -9.22
C GLU A 143 1.03 -2.43 -10.41
N GLY A 144 2.29 -2.86 -10.49
CA GLY A 144 3.02 -2.89 -11.74
C GLY A 144 2.51 -4.05 -12.59
N ALA A 145 2.45 -3.93 -13.90
CA ALA A 145 1.97 -4.98 -14.78
C ALA A 145 2.89 -5.17 -15.99
N LEU A 146 3.25 -6.42 -16.28
CA LEU A 146 3.95 -6.82 -17.51
C LEU A 146 2.88 -7.08 -18.59
N GLY A 147 2.89 -6.26 -19.63
CA GLY A 147 2.01 -6.43 -20.78
C GLY A 147 2.44 -7.60 -21.69
N ALA A 148 1.54 -8.03 -22.55
CA ALA A 148 1.82 -9.08 -23.54
C ALA A 148 2.92 -8.67 -24.56
N ASP A 149 3.17 -7.37 -24.71
CA ASP A 149 4.25 -6.80 -25.52
C ASP A 149 5.61 -6.79 -24.80
N GLY A 150 5.69 -7.33 -23.60
CA GLY A 150 6.91 -7.38 -22.78
C GLY A 150 7.24 -6.06 -22.07
N LYS A 151 6.35 -5.06 -22.08
CA LYS A 151 6.56 -3.78 -21.43
C LYS A 151 5.84 -3.73 -20.10
N TYR A 152 6.48 -3.06 -19.14
CA TYR A 152 5.86 -2.79 -17.86
C TYR A 152 5.09 -1.48 -17.85
N SER A 153 4.01 -1.45 -17.07
CA SER A 153 3.22 -0.24 -16.80
C SER A 153 2.69 -0.24 -15.36
N ALA A 154 2.32 0.93 -14.86
CA ALA A 154 1.47 1.05 -13.68
C ALA A 154 0.03 0.74 -14.07
N SER A 155 -0.72 0.08 -13.17
CA SER A 155 -2.10 -0.31 -13.37
C SER A 155 -2.93 -0.06 -12.11
N LEU A 156 -3.94 0.80 -12.23
CA LEU A 156 -4.99 0.98 -11.23
C LEU A 156 -6.35 0.74 -11.89
N ALA A 157 -7.16 -0.11 -11.27
CA ALA A 157 -8.57 -0.27 -11.62
C ALA A 157 -9.40 -0.35 -10.34
N ALA A 158 -10.57 0.30 -10.33
CA ALA A 158 -11.45 0.35 -9.18
C ALA A 158 -12.92 0.40 -9.60
N VAL A 159 -13.80 -0.25 -8.84
CA VAL A 159 -15.23 -0.02 -8.93
C VAL A 159 -15.58 1.14 -8.00
N VAL A 160 -16.18 2.18 -8.57
CA VAL A 160 -16.65 3.36 -7.84
C VAL A 160 -18.15 3.35 -7.79
N GLU A 161 -18.72 3.61 -6.63
CA GLU A 161 -20.16 3.77 -6.44
C GLU A 161 -20.42 5.04 -5.63
N VAL A 162 -21.32 5.87 -6.13
CA VAL A 162 -21.88 7.03 -5.44
C VAL A 162 -23.35 6.75 -5.15
N SER A 163 -23.76 6.90 -3.90
CA SER A 163 -25.14 6.68 -3.45
C SER A 163 -25.63 7.84 -2.60
N THR A 164 -26.94 8.11 -2.64
CA THR A 164 -27.58 9.02 -1.68
C THR A 164 -27.60 8.40 -0.30
N THR A 165 -27.75 9.22 0.75
CA THR A 165 -27.83 8.76 2.14
C THR A 165 -29.28 8.76 2.66
N GLY A 166 -29.53 8.14 3.83
CA GLY A 166 -30.82 8.15 4.52
C GLY A 166 -31.78 7.03 4.12
N ALA A 167 -33.03 7.14 4.59
CA ALA A 167 -34.09 6.17 4.30
C ALA A 167 -34.48 6.28 2.82
N GLY A 168 -34.20 5.24 2.04
CA GLY A 168 -34.40 5.25 0.60
C GLY A 168 -33.14 5.54 -0.21
N SER A 169 -31.97 5.28 0.38
CA SER A 169 -30.67 5.34 -0.32
C SER A 169 -30.74 4.64 -1.68
N ARG A 170 -30.26 5.32 -2.71
CA ARG A 170 -30.19 4.81 -4.09
C ARG A 170 -28.81 5.03 -4.66
N ILE A 171 -28.38 4.14 -5.52
CA ILE A 171 -27.17 4.30 -6.30
C ILE A 171 -27.40 5.38 -7.35
N VAL A 172 -26.56 6.39 -7.36
CA VAL A 172 -26.56 7.49 -8.32
C VAL A 172 -25.65 7.16 -9.50
N SER A 173 -24.45 6.64 -9.20
CA SER A 173 -23.46 6.23 -10.19
C SER A 173 -22.77 4.95 -9.70
N ARG A 174 -22.51 4.04 -10.61
CA ARG A 174 -21.64 2.87 -10.40
C ARG A 174 -20.91 2.55 -11.68
N LYS A 175 -19.58 2.57 -11.62
CA LYS A 175 -18.76 2.31 -12.80
C LYS A 175 -17.40 1.69 -12.44
N LEU A 176 -16.83 1.04 -13.43
CA LEU A 176 -15.43 0.62 -13.39
C LEU A 176 -14.58 1.81 -13.88
N PHE A 177 -13.64 2.24 -13.06
CA PHE A 177 -12.57 3.15 -13.41
C PHE A 177 -11.33 2.35 -13.74
N GLU A 178 -10.69 2.68 -14.86
CA GLU A 178 -9.38 2.15 -15.22
C GLU A 178 -8.47 3.33 -15.56
N ALA A 179 -7.36 3.46 -14.85
CA ALA A 179 -6.39 4.50 -15.13
C ALA A 179 -5.69 4.24 -16.48
N PRO A 180 -5.34 5.28 -17.23
CA PRO A 180 -4.53 5.13 -18.43
C PRO A 180 -3.20 4.46 -18.11
N ALA A 181 -2.82 3.45 -18.90
CA ALA A 181 -1.55 2.75 -18.69
C ALA A 181 -0.36 3.73 -18.81
N GLN A 182 0.46 3.80 -17.76
CA GLN A 182 1.66 4.64 -17.72
C GLN A 182 2.91 3.75 -17.73
N ALA A 183 3.82 4.00 -18.67
CA ALA A 183 5.02 3.20 -18.82
C ALA A 183 5.89 3.23 -17.56
N TRP A 184 6.36 2.03 -17.15
CA TRP A 184 7.29 1.81 -16.06
C TRP A 184 8.42 0.90 -16.55
N ASP A 185 9.62 0.97 -15.97
CA ASP A 185 10.78 0.18 -16.37
C ASP A 185 10.83 -1.24 -15.77
N GLY A 186 9.96 -1.53 -14.80
CA GLY A 186 9.94 -2.81 -14.08
C GLY A 186 10.88 -2.87 -12.87
N GLU A 187 11.68 -1.85 -12.60
CA GLU A 187 12.75 -1.85 -11.59
C GLU A 187 12.65 -0.69 -10.59
N ASP A 188 12.35 0.52 -11.05
CA ASP A 188 12.23 1.69 -10.16
C ASP A 188 10.86 1.73 -9.46
N PHE A 189 10.79 1.13 -8.28
CA PHE A 189 9.59 1.13 -7.44
C PHE A 189 9.22 2.50 -6.87
N ASN A 190 10.15 3.45 -6.80
CA ASN A 190 9.82 4.82 -6.46
C ASN A 190 9.01 5.47 -7.61
N ARG A 191 9.41 5.20 -8.85
CA ARG A 191 8.67 5.63 -10.02
C ARG A 191 7.30 4.96 -10.08
N LEU A 192 7.19 3.65 -9.81
CA LEU A 192 5.91 2.95 -9.74
C LEU A 192 4.98 3.60 -8.71
N ALA A 193 5.47 3.90 -7.50
CA ALA A 193 4.68 4.57 -6.47
C ALA A 193 4.18 5.95 -6.91
N GLN A 194 4.99 6.73 -7.63
CA GLN A 194 4.59 8.02 -8.20
C GLN A 194 3.50 7.87 -9.26
N LEU A 195 3.62 6.89 -10.15
CA LEU A 195 2.62 6.61 -11.18
C LEU A 195 1.28 6.19 -10.56
N LEU A 196 1.31 5.23 -9.64
CA LEU A 196 0.11 4.80 -8.92
C LEU A 196 -0.52 5.94 -8.10
N ARG A 197 0.30 6.85 -7.56
CA ARG A 197 -0.21 8.06 -6.91
C ARG A 197 -0.96 8.95 -7.90
N ALA A 198 -0.42 9.18 -9.09
CA ALA A 198 -1.08 9.96 -10.13
C ALA A 198 -2.41 9.29 -10.57
N ASP A 199 -2.44 7.97 -10.65
CA ASP A 199 -3.65 7.21 -10.95
C ASP A 199 -4.73 7.38 -9.87
N VAL A 200 -4.35 7.43 -8.58
CA VAL A 200 -5.30 7.74 -7.49
C VAL A 200 -5.82 9.18 -7.59
N ASP A 201 -5.00 10.12 -8.03
CA ASP A 201 -5.47 11.50 -8.26
C ASP A 201 -6.50 11.56 -9.40
N LEU A 202 -6.30 10.80 -10.48
CA LEU A 202 -7.29 10.67 -11.56
C LEU A 202 -8.58 9.99 -11.09
N LEU A 203 -8.47 8.91 -10.31
CA LEU A 203 -9.62 8.26 -9.68
C LEU A 203 -10.41 9.26 -8.83
N ALA A 204 -9.75 10.06 -8.01
CA ALA A 204 -10.42 11.03 -7.16
C ALA A 204 -11.09 12.17 -7.95
N GLN A 205 -10.51 12.59 -9.08
CA GLN A 205 -11.13 13.53 -9.99
C GLN A 205 -12.40 12.94 -10.63
N GLU A 206 -12.34 11.69 -11.05
CA GLU A 206 -13.49 10.97 -11.60
C GLU A 206 -14.62 10.85 -10.58
N VAL A 207 -14.29 10.46 -9.33
CA VAL A 207 -15.26 10.42 -8.22
C VAL A 207 -15.90 11.79 -8.02
N ALA A 208 -15.12 12.87 -8.03
CA ALA A 208 -15.65 14.22 -7.86
C ALA A 208 -16.61 14.61 -8.98
N SER A 209 -16.35 14.20 -10.23
CA SER A 209 -17.22 14.48 -11.38
C SER A 209 -18.54 13.70 -11.34
N ASP A 210 -18.58 12.58 -10.64
CA ASP A 210 -19.76 11.72 -10.50
C ASP A 210 -20.73 12.19 -9.40
N ILE A 211 -20.29 13.09 -8.54
CA ILE A 211 -21.13 13.62 -7.46
C ILE A 211 -22.06 14.67 -8.06
N PRO A 212 -23.41 14.48 -7.98
CA PRO A 212 -24.34 15.49 -8.45
C PRO A 212 -24.20 16.79 -7.66
N GLU A 213 -24.46 17.92 -8.31
CA GLU A 213 -24.45 19.25 -7.66
C GLU A 213 -25.54 19.39 -6.58
N LYS A 214 -26.57 18.55 -6.65
CA LYS A 214 -27.69 18.52 -5.68
C LYS A 214 -28.10 17.08 -5.40
N PRO A 215 -28.47 16.76 -4.15
CA PRO A 215 -28.98 15.44 -3.76
C PRO A 215 -30.36 15.12 -4.38
#